data_13449a4ebc070e1bc69611a46dfcd34d
#
_entry.id   13449a4ebc070e1bc69611a46dfcd34d
#
_cell.length_a   1.000
_cell.length_b   1.000
_cell.length_c   1.000
_cell.angle_alpha   90.00
_cell.angle_beta   90.00
_cell.angle_gamma   90.00
#
_symmetry.space_group_name_H-M   'P 1'
#
loop_
_entity.id
_entity.type
_entity.pdbx_description
1 polymer ?
#
loop_
_entity_poly.entity_id
_entity_poly.type
_entity_poly.pdbx_seq_one_letter_code
_entity_poly.pdbx_strand_id
1 'polypeptide(L)'
;MYQHWLARLAVPFAVACLAACGRGEAPASADAAPLGQYRAVLSVAGGDLPFGLELTRENGVLVAWLINGPERVRVPDVQLNGDRLTMHMPGYPHRLEARFVDARFEGAVELLRPRGVIKSVRVVAMPGQAWRFFPKPDAEPMDFSGRWALTFRDQDGIESAAIAELTQAGHVVTGTVLRASGDDRYIAGEARGDTLFLSRFDGGSAYLYLGRLGADGTLSGDFHTGGGSHETWSGRRDPDARLEDPAQMTALKPGARGLEFTFPDLTGSPITFPGAQFAGKVVLIAIGGSWCPNCHDEAVFLRELLAGRRAQGIEVIQLMFEHTLDFASASAAARSFAEKFSIDYPVLIAGTTSDNDVLKKLPQLQAFGAYPTLFIFDRKGSLRRTHAGFSGPATGDHYQELNRELTDFVDLLLKEPG
;
A
#
# COMPACT_ATOMS: atom_id res chain seq x y z
N MET A 1 29.81 -22.70 -104.71
CA MET A 1 31.27 -22.98 -104.94
C MET A 1 32.01 -22.64 -103.67
N TYR A 2 32.74 -23.59 -103.18
CA TYR A 2 33.74 -23.57 -102.11
C TYR A 2 33.30 -23.48 -100.65
N GLN A 3 33.43 -24.63 -100.04
CA GLN A 3 33.60 -24.99 -98.67
C GLN A 3 34.75 -24.28 -98.00
N HIS A 4 34.70 -23.96 -96.75
CA HIS A 4 35.79 -24.21 -95.80
C HIS A 4 35.31 -24.38 -94.39
N TRP A 5 35.66 -25.52 -93.83
CA TRP A 5 35.57 -25.96 -92.44
C TRP A 5 36.49 -25.13 -91.54
N LEU A 6 36.06 -24.75 -90.39
CA LEU A 6 36.89 -24.54 -89.20
C LEU A 6 36.21 -25.01 -87.92
N ALA A 7 36.86 -26.01 -87.34
CA ALA A 7 36.49 -26.60 -86.04
C ALA A 7 36.61 -25.55 -84.91
N ARG A 8 35.64 -25.39 -84.10
CA ARG A 8 35.73 -24.65 -82.85
C ARG A 8 35.74 -25.60 -81.66
N LEU A 9 36.84 -25.64 -80.93
CA LEU A 9 37.08 -26.27 -79.69
C LEU A 9 36.12 -25.62 -78.63
N ALA A 10 35.25 -26.40 -77.97
CA ALA A 10 34.47 -25.96 -76.87
C ALA A 10 35.28 -26.17 -75.58
N VAL A 11 35.56 -25.12 -74.89
CA VAL A 11 36.09 -25.10 -73.49
C VAL A 11 34.94 -25.03 -72.59
N PRO A 12 34.73 -25.96 -71.60
CA PRO A 12 33.67 -25.79 -70.60
C PRO A 12 34.10 -24.81 -69.53
N PHE A 13 33.36 -23.70 -69.42
CA PHE A 13 33.47 -22.78 -68.33
C PHE A 13 32.71 -23.42 -67.13
N ALA A 14 33.43 -23.87 -66.10
CA ALA A 14 32.91 -24.24 -64.84
C ALA A 14 32.54 -22.95 -64.05
N VAL A 15 31.22 -22.69 -63.94
CA VAL A 15 30.72 -21.62 -63.04
C VAL A 15 30.74 -22.18 -61.63
N ALA A 16 31.72 -21.78 -60.82
CA ALA A 16 31.67 -22.05 -59.36
C ALA A 16 30.67 -21.09 -58.72
N CYS A 17 29.49 -21.61 -58.39
CA CYS A 17 28.56 -20.92 -57.48
C CYS A 17 29.15 -20.91 -56.06
N LEU A 18 29.77 -19.80 -55.67
CA LEU A 18 30.08 -19.48 -54.28
C LEU A 18 28.73 -19.21 -53.56
N ALA A 19 28.19 -20.23 -52.91
CA ALA A 19 27.11 -20.06 -51.92
C ALA A 19 27.74 -19.28 -50.76
N ALA A 20 27.53 -17.98 -50.70
CA ALA A 20 27.74 -17.17 -49.53
C ALA A 20 26.66 -17.58 -48.51
N CYS A 21 27.00 -18.52 -47.61
CA CYS A 21 26.25 -18.71 -46.36
C CYS A 21 26.38 -17.42 -45.54
N GLY A 22 25.49 -16.49 -45.77
CA GLY A 22 25.20 -15.44 -44.79
C GLY A 22 24.76 -16.12 -43.48
N ARG A 23 25.67 -16.19 -42.51
CA ARG A 23 25.28 -16.42 -41.14
C ARG A 23 24.37 -15.24 -40.77
N GLY A 24 23.07 -15.43 -40.86
CA GLY A 24 22.12 -14.58 -40.17
C GLY A 24 22.54 -14.64 -38.70
N GLU A 25 23.05 -13.54 -38.18
CA GLU A 25 23.11 -13.36 -36.73
C GLU A 25 21.69 -13.60 -36.22
N ALA A 26 21.52 -14.65 -35.45
CA ALA A 26 20.34 -14.84 -34.67
C ALA A 26 20.15 -13.55 -33.86
N PRO A 27 18.92 -12.99 -33.76
CA PRO A 27 18.71 -11.83 -32.94
C PRO A 27 19.23 -12.18 -31.54
N ALA A 28 20.09 -11.32 -30.99
CA ALA A 28 20.64 -11.46 -29.66
C ALA A 28 19.45 -11.84 -28.74
N SER A 29 19.58 -12.96 -28.05
CA SER A 29 18.58 -13.39 -27.10
C SER A 29 18.35 -12.19 -26.19
N ALA A 30 17.11 -11.66 -26.14
CA ALA A 30 16.75 -10.62 -25.21
C ALA A 30 17.25 -11.08 -23.84
N ASP A 31 18.14 -10.32 -23.21
CA ASP A 31 18.71 -10.67 -21.91
C ASP A 31 17.55 -10.97 -20.98
N ALA A 32 17.45 -12.22 -20.51
CA ALA A 32 16.38 -12.60 -19.59
C ALA A 32 16.54 -11.76 -18.33
N ALA A 33 15.46 -11.14 -17.88
CA ALA A 33 15.46 -10.33 -16.67
C ALA A 33 15.99 -11.16 -15.48
N PRO A 34 17.06 -10.72 -14.79
CA PRO A 34 17.65 -11.48 -13.70
C PRO A 34 16.71 -11.55 -12.51
N LEU A 35 16.69 -12.65 -11.78
CA LEU A 35 16.14 -12.72 -10.44
C LEU A 35 17.06 -11.97 -9.46
N GLY A 36 16.50 -11.50 -8.34
CA GLY A 36 17.25 -10.82 -7.30
C GLY A 36 16.69 -9.44 -6.97
N GLN A 37 17.53 -8.61 -6.39
CA GLN A 37 17.16 -7.28 -5.89
C GLN A 37 17.25 -6.21 -6.98
N TYR A 38 16.29 -5.32 -6.97
CA TYR A 38 16.19 -4.15 -7.83
C TYR A 38 15.95 -2.90 -6.96
N ARG A 39 16.56 -1.80 -7.34
CA ARG A 39 16.12 -0.48 -6.94
C ARG A 39 15.01 -0.04 -7.91
N ALA A 40 13.79 -0.02 -7.44
CA ALA A 40 12.66 0.47 -8.20
C ALA A 40 12.34 1.92 -7.83
N VAL A 41 11.90 2.71 -8.80
CA VAL A 41 11.61 4.14 -8.65
C VAL A 41 10.27 4.45 -9.31
N LEU A 42 9.35 5.02 -8.56
CA LEU A 42 8.14 5.66 -9.10
C LEU A 42 8.42 7.14 -9.35
N SER A 43 8.00 7.66 -10.51
CA SER A 43 8.08 9.10 -10.80
C SER A 43 6.81 9.79 -10.32
N VAL A 44 6.90 10.49 -9.18
CA VAL A 44 5.77 11.24 -8.59
C VAL A 44 5.97 12.75 -8.75
N ALA A 45 4.99 13.56 -8.40
CA ALA A 45 5.05 15.02 -8.58
C ALA A 45 6.23 15.66 -7.84
N GLY A 46 6.63 15.12 -6.68
CA GLY A 46 7.79 15.59 -5.90
C GLY A 46 9.14 15.09 -6.38
N GLY A 47 9.19 14.20 -7.37
CA GLY A 47 10.43 13.62 -7.88
C GLY A 47 10.46 12.08 -7.82
N ASP A 48 11.65 11.54 -7.66
CA ASP A 48 11.88 10.12 -7.59
C ASP A 48 11.49 9.54 -6.23
N LEU A 49 10.62 8.52 -6.24
CA LEU A 49 10.19 7.75 -5.08
C LEU A 49 10.79 6.34 -5.19
N PRO A 50 11.97 6.09 -4.60
CA PRO A 50 12.59 4.79 -4.65
C PRO A 50 12.00 3.81 -3.62
N PHE A 51 11.99 2.52 -3.99
CA PHE A 51 11.69 1.40 -3.10
C PHE A 51 12.48 0.16 -3.52
N GLY A 52 12.62 -0.81 -2.62
CA GLY A 52 13.22 -2.09 -2.97
C GLY A 52 12.21 -3.01 -3.64
N LEU A 53 12.62 -3.67 -4.71
CA LEU A 53 11.88 -4.76 -5.36
C LEU A 53 12.80 -5.98 -5.42
N GLU A 54 12.30 -7.14 -5.02
CA GLU A 54 13.04 -8.40 -5.19
C GLU A 54 12.18 -9.40 -5.96
N LEU A 55 12.74 -9.97 -7.00
CA LEU A 55 12.14 -11.07 -7.76
C LEU A 55 12.83 -12.38 -7.36
N THR A 56 12.06 -13.35 -6.88
CA THR A 56 12.59 -14.65 -6.42
C THR A 56 11.63 -15.79 -6.78
N ARG A 57 12.07 -17.04 -6.57
CA ARG A 57 11.22 -18.21 -6.70
C ARG A 57 11.03 -18.90 -5.35
N GLU A 58 9.78 -19.11 -4.97
CA GLU A 58 9.38 -19.90 -3.82
C GLU A 58 8.72 -21.19 -4.32
N ASN A 59 9.31 -22.33 -4.01
CA ASN A 59 8.85 -23.64 -4.51
C ASN A 59 8.65 -23.69 -6.03
N GLY A 60 9.54 -23.01 -6.78
CA GLY A 60 9.48 -22.92 -8.24
C GLY A 60 8.54 -21.84 -8.80
N VAL A 61 7.66 -21.25 -7.98
CA VAL A 61 6.73 -20.19 -8.36
C VAL A 61 7.42 -18.83 -8.25
N LEU A 62 7.28 -17.98 -9.27
CA LEU A 62 7.80 -16.61 -9.23
C LEU A 62 6.97 -15.77 -8.25
N VAL A 63 7.65 -15.07 -7.37
CA VAL A 63 7.07 -14.09 -6.44
C VAL A 63 7.93 -12.83 -6.42
N ALA A 64 7.32 -11.73 -6.02
CA ALA A 64 8.04 -10.49 -5.78
C ALA A 64 7.87 -10.04 -4.32
N TRP A 65 8.82 -9.21 -3.87
CA TRP A 65 8.77 -8.54 -2.59
C TRP A 65 8.97 -7.04 -2.78
N LEU A 66 8.06 -6.24 -2.23
CA LEU A 66 8.26 -4.79 -2.11
C LEU A 66 8.91 -4.54 -0.75
N ILE A 67 9.97 -3.72 -0.72
CA ILE A 67 10.82 -3.57 0.47
C ILE A 67 10.89 -2.09 0.88
N ASN A 68 10.49 -1.81 2.13
CA ASN A 68 10.53 -0.49 2.73
C ASN A 68 11.23 -0.57 4.09
N GLY A 69 12.57 -0.48 4.10
CA GLY A 69 13.37 -0.74 5.30
C GLY A 69 13.14 -2.15 5.84
N PRO A 70 12.59 -2.32 7.05
CA PRO A 70 12.31 -3.64 7.62
C PRO A 70 11.06 -4.32 7.02
N GLU A 71 10.16 -3.57 6.39
CA GLU A 71 8.94 -4.12 5.80
C GLU A 71 9.23 -4.87 4.50
N ARG A 72 8.64 -6.06 4.37
CA ARG A 72 8.64 -6.87 3.15
C ARG A 72 7.21 -7.27 2.80
N VAL A 73 6.66 -6.69 1.75
CA VAL A 73 5.31 -7.02 1.26
C VAL A 73 5.42 -8.06 0.16
N ARG A 74 4.90 -9.26 0.41
CA ARG A 74 4.89 -10.34 -0.57
C ARG A 74 3.85 -10.10 -1.66
N VAL A 75 4.26 -10.17 -2.91
CA VAL A 75 3.38 -10.13 -4.11
C VAL A 75 3.38 -11.53 -4.73
N PRO A 76 2.33 -12.33 -4.51
CA PRO A 76 2.30 -13.72 -4.97
C PRO A 76 1.90 -13.85 -6.46
N ASP A 77 1.10 -12.92 -6.99
CA ASP A 77 0.65 -12.92 -8.39
C ASP A 77 1.61 -12.12 -9.27
N VAL A 78 2.65 -12.82 -9.71
CA VAL A 78 3.73 -12.28 -10.55
C VAL A 78 3.91 -13.15 -11.78
N GLN A 79 3.95 -12.52 -12.94
CA GLN A 79 4.20 -13.18 -14.21
C GLN A 79 5.37 -12.49 -14.92
N LEU A 80 6.33 -13.29 -15.38
CA LEU A 80 7.42 -12.85 -16.23
C LEU A 80 7.39 -13.66 -17.51
N ASN A 81 6.87 -13.05 -18.58
CA ASN A 81 6.72 -13.66 -19.89
C ASN A 81 7.71 -13.01 -20.89
N GLY A 82 8.85 -13.65 -21.09
CA GLY A 82 9.97 -13.08 -21.83
C GLY A 82 10.50 -11.84 -21.12
N ASP A 83 10.38 -10.68 -21.76
CA ASP A 83 10.78 -9.38 -21.24
C ASP A 83 9.69 -8.68 -20.40
N ARG A 84 8.47 -9.21 -20.37
CA ARG A 84 7.30 -8.55 -19.75
C ARG A 84 7.04 -9.06 -18.35
N LEU A 85 7.12 -8.15 -17.38
CA LEU A 85 6.75 -8.34 -15.98
C LEU A 85 5.34 -7.80 -15.76
N THR A 86 4.47 -8.60 -15.15
CA THR A 86 3.16 -8.18 -14.63
C THR A 86 3.04 -8.59 -13.18
N MET A 87 2.61 -7.68 -12.32
CA MET A 87 2.41 -7.90 -10.88
C MET A 87 1.04 -7.36 -10.47
N HIS A 88 0.20 -8.18 -9.81
CA HIS A 88 -1.02 -7.73 -9.18
C HIS A 88 -0.77 -7.50 -7.69
N MET A 89 -1.08 -6.28 -7.22
CA MET A 89 -0.76 -5.89 -5.85
C MET A 89 -1.70 -6.56 -4.86
N PRO A 90 -1.19 -7.27 -3.85
CA PRO A 90 -2.03 -8.07 -2.96
C PRO A 90 -2.91 -7.16 -2.09
N GLY A 91 -4.23 -7.40 -2.12
CA GLY A 91 -5.21 -6.64 -1.36
C GLY A 91 -5.53 -5.25 -1.90
N TYR A 92 -4.89 -4.84 -2.99
CA TYR A 92 -5.16 -3.58 -3.70
C TYR A 92 -5.59 -3.86 -5.13
N PRO A 93 -6.53 -3.08 -5.70
CA PRO A 93 -6.91 -3.20 -7.12
C PRO A 93 -5.89 -2.51 -8.03
N HIS A 94 -4.61 -2.76 -7.81
CA HIS A 94 -3.50 -2.10 -8.49
C HIS A 94 -2.64 -3.12 -9.23
N ARG A 95 -2.04 -2.65 -10.34
CA ARG A 95 -1.22 -3.50 -11.21
C ARG A 95 0.04 -2.76 -11.65
N LEU A 96 1.18 -3.46 -11.64
CA LEU A 96 2.41 -3.02 -12.26
C LEU A 96 2.62 -3.80 -13.55
N GLU A 97 2.88 -3.10 -14.66
CA GLU A 97 3.36 -3.67 -15.90
C GLU A 97 4.66 -2.99 -16.33
N ALA A 98 5.66 -3.80 -16.67
CA ALA A 98 6.95 -3.30 -17.11
C ALA A 98 7.60 -4.24 -18.13
N ARG A 99 8.52 -3.71 -18.94
CA ARG A 99 9.36 -4.49 -19.85
C ARG A 99 10.81 -4.39 -19.44
N PHE A 100 11.55 -5.48 -19.60
CA PHE A 100 12.99 -5.49 -19.40
C PHE A 100 13.70 -5.05 -20.68
N VAL A 101 14.24 -3.84 -20.64
CA VAL A 101 14.90 -3.18 -21.78
C VAL A 101 16.15 -2.49 -21.25
N ASP A 102 17.27 -2.56 -21.97
CA ASP A 102 18.53 -1.91 -21.60
C ASP A 102 18.95 -2.22 -20.14
N ALA A 103 18.89 -3.52 -19.77
CA ALA A 103 19.25 -4.05 -18.46
C ALA A 103 18.43 -3.48 -17.27
N ARG A 104 17.21 -3.01 -17.49
CA ARG A 104 16.28 -2.54 -16.45
C ARG A 104 14.82 -2.79 -16.83
N PHE A 105 13.93 -2.82 -15.84
CA PHE A 105 12.50 -2.76 -16.11
C PHE A 105 12.05 -1.32 -16.29
N GLU A 106 11.26 -1.05 -17.32
CA GLU A 106 10.55 0.21 -17.55
C GLU A 106 9.07 -0.06 -17.77
N GLY A 107 8.22 0.72 -17.12
CA GLY A 107 6.78 0.54 -17.19
C GLY A 107 5.99 1.50 -16.32
N ALA A 108 4.85 1.04 -15.82
CA ALA A 108 3.99 1.83 -14.97
C ALA A 108 3.25 0.98 -13.92
N VAL A 109 2.87 1.65 -12.83
CA VAL A 109 1.90 1.16 -11.86
C VAL A 109 0.57 1.87 -12.13
N GLU A 110 -0.50 1.11 -12.28
CA GLU A 110 -1.86 1.61 -12.35
C GLU A 110 -2.46 1.65 -10.95
N LEU A 111 -2.82 2.85 -10.49
CA LEU A 111 -3.42 3.10 -9.18
C LEU A 111 -4.89 3.48 -9.37
N LEU A 112 -5.81 2.71 -8.78
CA LEU A 112 -7.22 3.09 -8.71
C LEU A 112 -7.39 4.19 -7.65
N ARG A 113 -7.97 5.31 -8.08
CA ARG A 113 -8.22 6.50 -7.25
C ARG A 113 -9.73 6.73 -7.06
N PRO A 114 -10.13 7.61 -6.13
CA PRO A 114 -11.54 7.95 -5.93
C PRO A 114 -12.27 8.25 -7.24
N ARG A 115 -13.55 7.87 -7.29
CA ARG A 115 -14.44 7.96 -8.46
C ARG A 115 -14.05 7.05 -9.63
N GLY A 116 -13.29 5.97 -9.36
CA GLY A 116 -12.87 5.00 -10.38
C GLY A 116 -11.79 5.51 -11.34
N VAL A 117 -11.13 6.61 -11.02
CA VAL A 117 -10.03 7.14 -11.85
C VAL A 117 -8.81 6.25 -11.74
N ILE A 118 -8.27 5.83 -12.90
CA ILE A 118 -6.99 5.11 -12.94
C ILE A 118 -5.87 6.12 -13.21
N LYS A 119 -4.89 6.17 -12.30
CA LYS A 119 -3.68 6.95 -12.47
C LYS A 119 -2.50 6.04 -12.79
N SER A 120 -1.89 6.24 -13.95
CA SER A 120 -0.66 5.56 -14.35
C SER A 120 0.55 6.33 -13.82
N VAL A 121 1.42 5.67 -13.06
CA VAL A 121 2.65 6.22 -12.49
C VAL A 121 3.83 5.47 -13.07
N ARG A 122 4.74 6.17 -13.74
CA ARG A 122 5.93 5.55 -14.36
C ARG A 122 6.77 4.85 -13.29
N VAL A 123 7.27 3.66 -13.62
CA VAL A 123 8.21 2.89 -12.83
C VAL A 123 9.45 2.51 -13.64
N VAL A 124 10.61 2.62 -13.02
CA VAL A 124 11.88 2.08 -13.51
C VAL A 124 12.50 1.23 -12.41
N ALA A 125 12.97 0.00 -12.72
CA ALA A 125 13.63 -0.85 -11.74
C ALA A 125 14.98 -1.35 -12.28
N MET A 126 16.06 -1.03 -11.57
CA MET A 126 17.45 -1.32 -11.91
C MET A 126 17.99 -2.44 -11.02
N PRO A 127 18.53 -3.53 -11.58
CA PRO A 127 19.05 -4.64 -10.79
C PRO A 127 20.33 -4.30 -10.03
N GLY A 128 20.55 -4.98 -8.90
CA GLY A 128 21.82 -4.97 -8.17
C GLY A 128 22.18 -3.67 -7.44
N GLN A 129 21.22 -2.74 -7.27
CA GLN A 129 21.45 -1.49 -6.56
C GLN A 129 20.90 -1.57 -5.13
N ALA A 130 21.78 -1.43 -4.14
CA ALA A 130 21.43 -1.52 -2.72
C ALA A 130 21.09 -0.17 -2.06
N TRP A 131 21.44 0.97 -2.68
CA TRP A 131 21.11 2.31 -2.19
C TRP A 131 19.67 2.72 -2.56
N ARG A 132 19.08 3.58 -1.75
CA ARG A 132 17.70 4.04 -1.99
C ARG A 132 17.66 5.37 -2.74
N PHE A 133 18.22 6.44 -2.18
CA PHE A 133 18.29 7.76 -2.83
C PHE A 133 19.67 8.05 -3.43
N PHE A 134 20.76 7.67 -2.73
CA PHE A 134 22.12 8.04 -3.11
C PHE A 134 23.04 6.82 -3.23
N PRO A 135 23.76 6.66 -4.34
CA PRO A 135 24.72 5.56 -4.50
C PRO A 135 25.90 5.67 -3.53
N LYS A 136 26.28 6.88 -3.19
CA LYS A 136 27.31 7.21 -2.20
C LYS A 136 27.01 8.60 -1.64
N PRO A 137 26.65 8.69 -0.35
CA PRO A 137 26.52 9.99 0.29
C PRO A 137 27.85 10.76 0.30
N ASP A 138 27.80 12.03 -0.03
CA ASP A 138 28.96 12.92 -0.16
C ASP A 138 29.12 13.90 1.00
N ALA A 139 28.21 13.87 1.97
CA ALA A 139 28.23 14.70 3.18
C ALA A 139 27.76 13.90 4.38
N GLU A 140 28.45 14.08 5.53
CA GLU A 140 28.02 13.49 6.79
C GLU A 140 26.63 14.01 7.16
N PRO A 141 25.70 13.10 7.54
CA PRO A 141 24.33 13.50 7.84
C PRO A 141 24.24 14.15 9.23
N MET A 142 23.35 15.12 9.36
CA MET A 142 22.86 15.54 10.67
C MET A 142 22.03 14.41 11.31
N ASP A 143 21.82 14.50 12.62
CA ASP A 143 20.98 13.55 13.35
C ASP A 143 19.50 13.88 13.19
N PHE A 144 18.76 12.98 12.52
CA PHE A 144 17.32 13.04 12.36
C PHE A 144 16.57 12.08 13.29
N SER A 145 17.28 11.27 14.09
CA SER A 145 16.66 10.31 14.98
C SER A 145 15.77 10.97 16.05
N GLY A 146 14.84 10.21 16.59
CA GLY A 146 13.96 10.62 17.68
C GLY A 146 12.54 10.96 17.26
N ARG A 147 11.81 11.59 18.18
CA ARG A 147 10.40 11.95 18.05
C ARG A 147 10.28 13.43 17.68
N TRP A 148 9.48 13.71 16.66
CA TRP A 148 9.29 15.04 16.09
C TRP A 148 7.82 15.41 16.09
N ALA A 149 7.44 16.50 16.75
CA ALA A 149 6.10 17.09 16.62
C ALA A 149 6.04 17.85 15.30
N LEU A 150 5.17 17.42 14.39
CA LEU A 150 5.02 17.98 13.05
C LEU A 150 3.65 18.61 12.86
N THR A 151 3.59 19.65 12.04
CA THR A 151 2.37 20.21 11.47
C THR A 151 2.45 20.09 9.97
N PHE A 152 1.46 19.41 9.37
CA PHE A 152 1.25 19.37 7.93
C PHE A 152 0.27 20.42 7.51
N ARG A 153 0.46 20.98 6.32
CA ARG A 153 -0.45 21.93 5.68
C ARG A 153 -0.72 21.49 4.27
N ASP A 154 -1.99 21.25 3.95
CA ASP A 154 -2.43 20.89 2.61
C ASP A 154 -2.52 22.11 1.67
N GLN A 155 -2.94 21.85 0.42
CA GLN A 155 -3.08 22.88 -0.62
C GLN A 155 -4.17 23.92 -0.33
N ASP A 156 -5.15 23.58 0.50
CA ASP A 156 -6.24 24.47 0.93
C ASP A 156 -5.84 25.27 2.21
N GLY A 157 -4.64 25.00 2.74
CA GLY A 157 -4.10 25.65 3.94
C GLY A 157 -4.60 25.03 5.25
N ILE A 158 -5.26 23.86 5.18
CA ILE A 158 -5.74 23.14 6.37
C ILE A 158 -4.53 22.49 7.05
N GLU A 159 -4.42 22.73 8.36
CA GLU A 159 -3.36 22.15 9.18
C GLU A 159 -3.79 20.87 9.88
N SER A 160 -2.86 19.92 9.99
CA SER A 160 -3.02 18.68 10.74
C SER A 160 -1.76 18.36 11.51
N ALA A 161 -1.93 17.93 12.77
CA ALA A 161 -0.83 17.48 13.61
C ALA A 161 -0.38 16.07 13.23
N ALA A 162 0.92 15.82 13.33
CA ALA A 162 1.51 14.51 13.15
C ALA A 162 2.75 14.33 14.04
N ILE A 163 3.23 13.11 14.19
CA ILE A 163 4.45 12.82 14.93
C ILE A 163 5.30 11.89 14.07
N ALA A 164 6.51 12.32 13.71
CA ALA A 164 7.47 11.40 13.10
C ALA A 164 8.30 10.72 14.21
N GLU A 165 8.45 9.40 14.07
CA GLU A 165 9.34 8.58 14.89
C GLU A 165 10.41 7.98 13.98
N LEU A 166 11.63 8.51 14.11
CA LEU A 166 12.73 8.19 13.21
C LEU A 166 13.88 7.52 13.96
N THR A 167 14.47 6.51 13.33
CA THR A 167 15.72 5.87 13.77
C THR A 167 16.74 6.03 12.67
N GLN A 168 17.98 6.41 13.08
CA GLN A 168 19.08 6.65 12.14
C GLN A 168 20.29 5.78 12.47
N ALA A 169 20.87 5.16 11.44
CA ALA A 169 22.14 4.44 11.51
C ALA A 169 23.04 4.91 10.36
N GLY A 170 24.00 5.79 10.67
CA GLY A 170 24.79 6.49 9.67
C GLY A 170 23.89 7.31 8.74
N HIS A 171 23.93 7.03 7.45
CA HIS A 171 23.07 7.71 6.46
C HIS A 171 21.65 7.12 6.37
N VAL A 172 21.44 5.87 6.82
CA VAL A 172 20.15 5.20 6.70
C VAL A 172 19.20 5.67 7.78
N VAL A 173 18.01 6.11 7.36
CA VAL A 173 16.91 6.53 8.24
C VAL A 173 15.68 5.68 7.97
N THR A 174 15.07 5.19 9.03
CA THR A 174 13.81 4.42 8.98
C THR A 174 12.86 4.94 10.06
N GLY A 175 11.57 4.68 9.89
CA GLY A 175 10.59 5.08 10.89
C GLY A 175 9.17 5.06 10.36
N THR A 176 8.33 5.90 10.98
CA THR A 176 6.94 6.14 10.57
C THR A 176 6.52 7.57 10.90
N VAL A 177 5.38 7.98 10.35
CA VAL A 177 4.70 9.23 10.73
C VAL A 177 3.32 8.87 11.26
N LEU A 178 3.09 9.14 12.54
CA LEU A 178 1.80 8.98 13.22
C LEU A 178 0.90 10.16 12.84
N ARG A 179 -0.33 9.88 12.48
CA ARG A 179 -1.41 10.85 12.22
C ARG A 179 -2.63 10.48 13.08
N ALA A 180 -3.58 11.37 13.22
CA ALA A 180 -4.80 11.09 13.99
C ALA A 180 -5.59 9.88 13.43
N SER A 181 -5.50 9.61 12.11
CA SER A 181 -6.18 8.49 11.45
C SER A 181 -5.38 7.18 11.44
N GLY A 182 -4.14 7.16 11.95
CA GLY A 182 -3.25 5.99 11.92
C GLY A 182 -1.80 6.38 11.69
N ASP A 183 -1.07 5.58 10.93
CA ASP A 183 0.33 5.85 10.62
C ASP A 183 0.65 5.65 9.13
N ASP A 184 1.76 6.22 8.69
CA ASP A 184 2.24 6.07 7.32
C ASP A 184 3.04 4.78 7.11
N ARG A 185 2.93 3.82 8.02
CA ARG A 185 3.61 2.51 8.04
C ARG A 185 5.14 2.68 7.98
N TYR A 186 5.86 1.70 7.45
CA TYR A 186 7.31 1.73 7.36
C TYR A 186 7.78 2.66 6.23
N ILE A 187 8.41 3.77 6.59
CA ILE A 187 9.14 4.64 5.68
C ILE A 187 10.64 4.41 5.83
N ALA A 188 11.38 4.49 4.74
CA ALA A 188 12.83 4.29 4.74
C ALA A 188 13.52 5.21 3.74
N GLY A 189 14.75 5.58 4.04
CA GLY A 189 15.54 6.42 3.16
C GLY A 189 16.91 6.76 3.71
N GLU A 190 17.39 7.91 3.34
CA GLU A 190 18.75 8.35 3.64
C GLU A 190 18.79 9.83 3.98
N ALA A 191 19.72 10.17 4.87
CA ALA A 191 20.09 11.53 5.21
C ALA A 191 21.45 11.89 4.58
N ARG A 192 21.58 13.15 4.13
CA ARG A 192 22.81 13.71 3.57
C ARG A 192 22.95 15.17 4.00
N GLY A 193 24.00 15.48 4.79
CA GLY A 193 24.13 16.79 5.39
C GLY A 193 22.89 17.16 6.21
N ASP A 194 22.28 18.27 5.90
CA ASP A 194 21.05 18.78 6.53
C ASP A 194 19.74 18.27 5.87
N THR A 195 19.83 17.37 4.87
CA THR A 195 18.66 16.92 4.11
C THR A 195 18.27 15.48 4.45
N LEU A 196 16.95 15.23 4.48
CA LEU A 196 16.31 13.95 4.75
C LEU A 196 15.43 13.54 3.57
N PHE A 197 15.57 12.29 3.11
CA PHE A 197 14.82 11.70 2.01
C PHE A 197 14.23 10.37 2.47
N LEU A 198 12.91 10.28 2.53
CA LEU A 198 12.22 9.04 2.91
C LEU A 198 11.16 8.70 1.88
N SER A 199 10.97 7.41 1.65
CA SER A 199 9.93 6.94 0.74
C SER A 199 9.40 5.58 1.16
N ARG A 200 8.21 5.25 0.63
CA ARG A 200 7.66 3.91 0.69
C ARG A 200 6.75 3.63 -0.50
N PHE A 201 6.64 2.35 -0.86
CA PHE A 201 5.62 1.82 -1.76
C PHE A 201 5.29 0.39 -1.35
N ASP A 202 4.03 0.12 -0.99
CA ASP A 202 3.54 -1.18 -0.55
C ASP A 202 2.58 -1.87 -1.53
N GLY A 203 2.49 -1.31 -2.75
CA GLY A 203 1.52 -1.75 -3.76
C GLY A 203 0.23 -0.93 -3.77
N GLY A 204 -0.13 -0.28 -2.68
CA GLY A 204 -1.31 0.58 -2.53
C GLY A 204 -0.97 2.04 -2.37
N SER A 205 -0.12 2.33 -1.40
CA SER A 205 0.30 3.68 -1.05
C SER A 205 1.73 3.95 -1.48
N ALA A 206 1.96 5.12 -2.05
CA ALA A 206 3.28 5.60 -2.46
C ALA A 206 3.51 6.97 -1.81
N TYR A 207 4.49 7.08 -0.91
CA TYR A 207 4.80 8.28 -0.13
C TYR A 207 6.25 8.68 -0.33
N LEU A 208 6.47 9.99 -0.53
CA LEU A 208 7.78 10.61 -0.63
C LEU A 208 7.84 11.80 0.33
N TYR A 209 8.80 11.76 1.24
CA TYR A 209 9.14 12.82 2.17
C TYR A 209 10.48 13.44 1.78
N LEU A 210 10.50 14.73 1.60
CA LEU A 210 11.69 15.54 1.37
C LEU A 210 11.81 16.53 2.52
N GLY A 211 12.89 16.47 3.30
CA GLY A 211 13.06 17.27 4.50
C GLY A 211 14.39 17.98 4.56
N ARG A 212 14.43 19.09 5.30
CA ARG A 212 15.66 19.84 5.64
C ARG A 212 15.63 20.28 7.09
N LEU A 213 16.73 20.03 7.80
CA LEU A 213 16.93 20.48 9.17
C LEU A 213 17.64 21.84 9.18
N GLY A 214 16.93 22.87 9.61
CA GLY A 214 17.43 24.22 9.73
C GLY A 214 18.41 24.37 10.91
N ALA A 215 19.24 25.41 10.86
CA ALA A 215 20.18 25.74 11.93
C ALA A 215 19.48 26.07 13.27
N ASP A 216 18.20 26.44 13.22
CA ASP A 216 17.35 26.73 14.38
C ASP A 216 16.71 25.45 14.99
N GLY A 217 17.03 24.27 14.45
CA GLY A 217 16.48 22.98 14.87
C GLY A 217 15.08 22.69 14.31
N THR A 218 14.56 23.50 13.39
CA THR A 218 13.30 23.22 12.70
C THR A 218 13.55 22.25 11.56
N LEU A 219 12.85 21.13 11.56
CA LEU A 219 12.78 20.19 10.43
C LEU A 219 11.55 20.55 9.59
N SER A 220 11.73 20.81 8.29
CA SER A 220 10.64 21.19 7.38
C SER A 220 10.82 20.60 6.01
N GLY A 221 9.73 20.52 5.24
CA GLY A 221 9.81 19.93 3.92
C GLY A 221 8.49 19.73 3.22
N ASP A 222 8.51 18.81 2.26
CA ASP A 222 7.39 18.46 1.38
C ASP A 222 7.04 16.98 1.51
N PHE A 223 5.76 16.68 1.44
CA PHE A 223 5.20 15.35 1.38
C PHE A 223 4.41 15.19 0.08
N HIS A 224 4.70 14.13 -0.68
CA HIS A 224 4.02 13.83 -1.93
C HIS A 224 3.50 12.41 -1.93
N THR A 225 2.31 12.22 -2.51
CA THR A 225 1.74 10.89 -2.71
C THR A 225 1.79 10.46 -4.18
N GLY A 226 1.81 9.17 -4.45
CA GLY A 226 1.63 8.60 -5.79
C GLY A 226 0.30 9.01 -6.43
N GLY A 227 -0.70 9.36 -5.60
CA GLY A 227 -1.98 9.94 -6.01
C GLY A 227 -1.91 11.37 -6.53
N GLY A 228 -0.84 12.08 -6.25
CA GLY A 228 -0.61 13.46 -6.65
C GLY A 228 -0.99 14.49 -5.59
N SER A 229 -1.32 14.09 -4.37
CA SER A 229 -1.47 15.03 -3.25
C SER A 229 -0.10 15.55 -2.84
N HIS A 230 -0.07 16.81 -2.42
CA HIS A 230 1.09 17.50 -1.89
C HIS A 230 0.71 18.25 -0.62
N GLU A 231 1.54 18.12 0.41
CA GLU A 231 1.47 18.86 1.66
C GLU A 231 2.86 19.42 1.97
N THR A 232 2.94 20.59 2.56
CA THR A 232 4.15 21.05 3.25
C THR A 232 4.08 20.63 4.70
N TRP A 233 5.23 20.46 5.34
CA TRP A 233 5.26 20.12 6.75
C TRP A 233 6.44 20.78 7.46
N SER A 234 6.28 21.03 8.75
CA SER A 234 7.36 21.53 9.60
C SER A 234 7.15 21.10 11.05
N GLY A 235 8.22 21.08 11.83
CA GLY A 235 8.15 20.75 13.24
C GLY A 235 9.48 20.80 13.95
N ARG A 236 9.44 20.37 15.22
CA ARG A 236 10.61 20.33 16.10
C ARG A 236 10.69 19.00 16.83
N ARG A 237 11.89 18.64 17.25
CA ARG A 237 12.10 17.48 18.09
C ARG A 237 11.37 17.70 19.44
N ASP A 238 10.49 16.77 19.77
CA ASP A 238 9.72 16.77 21.00
C ASP A 238 9.46 15.31 21.43
N PRO A 239 10.18 14.82 22.44
CA PRO A 239 10.01 13.45 22.94
C PRO A 239 8.65 13.22 23.61
N ASP A 240 7.97 14.28 24.05
CA ASP A 240 6.68 14.23 24.72
C ASP A 240 5.49 14.53 23.79
N ALA A 241 5.75 14.73 22.49
CA ALA A 241 4.70 14.99 21.50
C ALA A 241 3.57 13.97 21.58
N ARG A 242 2.32 14.45 21.52
CA ARG A 242 1.10 13.60 21.53
C ARG A 242 0.12 14.12 20.49
N LEU A 243 -0.60 13.20 19.86
CA LEU A 243 -1.75 13.53 19.04
C LEU A 243 -3.01 13.65 19.91
N GLU A 244 -3.99 14.39 19.41
CA GLU A 244 -5.32 14.41 20.01
C GLU A 244 -5.94 13.01 19.98
N ASP A 245 -6.82 12.73 20.96
CA ASP A 245 -7.51 11.44 21.06
C ASP A 245 -8.42 11.22 19.84
N PRO A 246 -8.12 10.22 18.99
CA PRO A 246 -8.91 9.94 17.80
C PRO A 246 -10.37 9.52 18.13
N ALA A 247 -10.68 9.18 19.37
CA ALA A 247 -12.05 8.84 19.78
C ALA A 247 -13.07 9.98 19.53
N GLN A 248 -12.61 11.22 19.41
CA GLN A 248 -13.46 12.37 19.11
C GLN A 248 -13.75 12.57 17.61
N MET A 249 -13.00 11.90 16.73
CA MET A 249 -13.11 12.07 15.28
C MET A 249 -14.38 11.42 14.70
N THR A 250 -14.90 10.38 15.34
CA THR A 250 -16.09 9.67 14.90
C THR A 250 -17.08 9.55 16.06
N ALA A 251 -18.29 10.09 15.87
CA ALA A 251 -19.30 10.18 16.93
C ALA A 251 -20.70 9.85 16.42
N LEU A 252 -21.52 9.24 17.30
CA LEU A 252 -22.95 9.08 17.07
C LEU A 252 -23.68 10.41 17.29
N LYS A 253 -24.83 10.57 16.63
CA LYS A 253 -25.79 11.63 16.92
C LYS A 253 -26.35 11.49 18.34
N PRO A 254 -26.69 12.59 19.00
CA PRO A 254 -27.39 12.55 20.30
C PRO A 254 -28.64 11.69 20.21
N GLY A 255 -28.77 10.72 21.15
CA GLY A 255 -29.88 9.78 21.21
C GLY A 255 -29.77 8.54 20.31
N ALA A 256 -28.80 8.46 19.41
CA ALA A 256 -28.53 7.22 18.68
C ALA A 256 -27.91 6.17 19.62
N ARG A 257 -28.39 4.93 19.54
CA ARG A 257 -27.93 3.83 20.42
C ARG A 257 -26.85 2.96 19.81
N GLY A 258 -26.57 3.12 18.49
CA GLY A 258 -25.61 2.36 17.73
C GLY A 258 -25.80 2.55 16.24
N LEU A 259 -25.33 1.60 15.45
CA LEU A 259 -25.47 1.57 14.01
C LEU A 259 -26.63 0.66 13.61
N GLU A 260 -27.33 1.03 12.54
CA GLU A 260 -28.35 0.22 11.88
C GLU A 260 -28.15 0.34 10.36
N PHE A 261 -28.04 -0.80 9.69
CA PHE A 261 -27.82 -0.84 8.25
C PHE A 261 -28.26 -2.15 7.62
N THR A 262 -28.44 -2.13 6.30
CA THR A 262 -28.52 -3.31 5.42
C THR A 262 -27.65 -3.06 4.21
N PHE A 263 -26.60 -3.86 4.06
CA PHE A 263 -25.69 -3.77 2.93
C PHE A 263 -25.49 -5.14 2.27
N PRO A 264 -25.22 -5.19 0.96
CA PRO A 264 -24.91 -6.44 0.28
C PRO A 264 -23.52 -6.96 0.68
N ASP A 265 -23.41 -8.28 0.84
CA ASP A 265 -22.12 -8.97 0.92
C ASP A 265 -21.45 -9.03 -0.46
N LEU A 266 -20.31 -9.70 -0.56
CA LEU A 266 -19.54 -9.83 -1.82
C LEU A 266 -20.26 -10.64 -2.90
N THR A 267 -21.39 -11.30 -2.58
CA THR A 267 -22.25 -12.03 -3.53
C THR A 267 -23.50 -11.23 -3.91
N GLY A 268 -23.77 -10.10 -3.25
CA GLY A 268 -24.96 -9.29 -3.42
C GLY A 268 -26.10 -9.63 -2.44
N SER A 269 -25.88 -10.59 -1.52
CA SER A 269 -26.87 -10.98 -0.52
C SER A 269 -26.94 -9.95 0.61
N PRO A 270 -28.13 -9.47 1.02
CA PRO A 270 -28.25 -8.45 2.05
C PRO A 270 -27.94 -9.00 3.44
N ILE A 271 -27.11 -8.29 4.19
CA ILE A 271 -26.83 -8.50 5.60
C ILE A 271 -27.31 -7.28 6.38
N THR A 272 -28.17 -7.53 7.38
CA THR A 272 -28.75 -6.48 8.23
C THR A 272 -28.14 -6.52 9.63
N PHE A 273 -27.76 -5.35 10.14
CA PHE A 273 -27.38 -5.16 11.54
C PHE A 273 -28.24 -4.03 12.16
N PRO A 274 -28.76 -4.21 13.38
CA PRO A 274 -28.79 -5.47 14.14
C PRO A 274 -29.65 -6.54 13.46
N GLY A 275 -29.26 -7.80 13.63
CA GLY A 275 -29.95 -8.94 13.04
C GLY A 275 -29.88 -10.17 13.95
N ALA A 276 -30.79 -11.14 13.74
CA ALA A 276 -30.89 -12.32 14.59
C ALA A 276 -29.58 -13.14 14.67
N GLN A 277 -28.80 -13.17 13.61
CA GLN A 277 -27.49 -13.85 13.58
C GLN A 277 -26.44 -13.22 14.51
N PHE A 278 -26.62 -11.98 14.94
CA PHE A 278 -25.73 -11.23 15.83
C PHE A 278 -26.24 -11.13 17.27
N ALA A 279 -27.47 -11.58 17.52
CA ALA A 279 -28.09 -11.50 18.84
C ALA A 279 -27.29 -12.31 19.87
N GLY A 280 -27.02 -11.72 21.03
CA GLY A 280 -26.26 -12.34 22.12
C GLY A 280 -24.76 -12.44 21.90
N LYS A 281 -24.24 -11.86 20.82
CA LYS A 281 -22.80 -11.82 20.52
C LYS A 281 -22.20 -10.45 20.81
N VAL A 282 -20.91 -10.44 21.13
CA VAL A 282 -20.08 -9.22 21.03
C VAL A 282 -19.79 -9.00 19.55
N VAL A 283 -20.16 -7.83 19.02
CA VAL A 283 -20.03 -7.55 17.59
C VAL A 283 -19.08 -6.37 17.37
N LEU A 284 -18.07 -6.60 16.52
CA LEU A 284 -17.15 -5.57 16.07
C LEU A 284 -17.52 -5.18 14.63
N ILE A 285 -17.75 -3.89 14.42
CA ILE A 285 -18.04 -3.35 13.07
C ILE A 285 -16.89 -2.46 12.66
N ALA A 286 -16.11 -2.90 11.68
CA ALA A 286 -14.98 -2.17 11.14
C ALA A 286 -15.39 -1.44 9.85
N ILE A 287 -15.24 -0.12 9.80
CA ILE A 287 -15.45 0.69 8.60
C ILE A 287 -14.09 0.92 7.95
N GLY A 288 -13.93 0.45 6.71
CA GLY A 288 -12.66 0.53 5.99
C GLY A 288 -12.82 0.54 4.48
N GLY A 289 -11.74 0.25 3.79
CA GLY A 289 -11.69 0.06 2.34
C GLY A 289 -10.42 -0.68 1.93
N SER A 290 -10.46 -1.37 0.80
CA SER A 290 -9.31 -2.13 0.28
C SER A 290 -8.09 -1.25 -0.03
N TRP A 291 -8.31 0.02 -0.31
CA TRP A 291 -7.30 1.05 -0.62
C TRP A 291 -6.55 1.58 0.61
N CYS A 292 -7.04 1.32 1.83
CA CYS A 292 -6.59 1.94 3.07
C CYS A 292 -5.48 1.09 3.74
N PRO A 293 -4.23 1.55 3.86
CA PRO A 293 -3.13 0.74 4.40
C PRO A 293 -3.31 0.39 5.88
N ASN A 294 -3.82 1.31 6.73
CA ASN A 294 -4.10 1.01 8.13
C ASN A 294 -5.27 0.04 8.32
N CYS A 295 -6.22 -0.01 7.35
CA CYS A 295 -7.26 -1.05 7.32
C CYS A 295 -6.68 -2.44 7.05
N HIS A 296 -5.55 -2.52 6.33
CA HIS A 296 -4.81 -3.77 6.14
C HIS A 296 -4.19 -4.25 7.46
N ASP A 297 -3.66 -3.35 8.28
CA ASP A 297 -3.10 -3.70 9.58
C ASP A 297 -4.20 -4.07 10.58
N GLU A 298 -5.32 -3.33 10.59
CA GLU A 298 -6.50 -3.67 11.40
C GLU A 298 -7.08 -5.06 11.04
N ALA A 299 -7.12 -5.42 9.76
CA ALA A 299 -7.63 -6.73 9.31
C ALA A 299 -6.80 -7.89 9.87
N VAL A 300 -5.48 -7.73 9.97
CA VAL A 300 -4.59 -8.72 10.63
C VAL A 300 -4.96 -8.84 12.11
N PHE A 301 -5.09 -7.73 12.82
CA PHE A 301 -5.48 -7.69 14.22
C PHE A 301 -6.85 -8.35 14.46
N LEU A 302 -7.87 -7.99 13.66
CA LEU A 302 -9.22 -8.54 13.81
C LEU A 302 -9.26 -10.06 13.57
N ARG A 303 -8.54 -10.56 12.56
CA ARG A 303 -8.42 -12.00 12.32
C ARG A 303 -7.80 -12.73 13.51
N GLU A 304 -6.72 -12.19 14.08
CA GLU A 304 -6.03 -12.76 15.24
C GLU A 304 -6.90 -12.70 16.50
N LEU A 305 -7.61 -11.60 16.70
CA LEU A 305 -8.57 -11.44 17.79
C LEU A 305 -9.69 -12.48 17.75
N LEU A 306 -10.21 -12.75 16.54
CA LEU A 306 -11.27 -13.76 16.33
C LEU A 306 -10.77 -15.20 16.55
N ALA A 307 -9.55 -15.53 16.15
CA ALA A 307 -9.06 -16.90 16.06
C ALA A 307 -9.20 -17.72 17.36
N GLY A 308 -9.12 -17.08 18.53
CA GLY A 308 -9.29 -17.76 19.82
C GLY A 308 -10.64 -17.52 20.51
N ARG A 309 -11.52 -16.70 19.94
CA ARG A 309 -12.70 -16.16 20.65
C ARG A 309 -14.04 -16.42 19.98
N ARG A 310 -14.06 -16.89 18.74
CA ARG A 310 -15.32 -17.11 17.98
C ARG A 310 -16.30 -18.02 18.74
N ALA A 311 -15.80 -19.09 19.35
CA ALA A 311 -16.62 -20.00 20.16
C ALA A 311 -17.20 -19.33 21.42
N GLN A 312 -16.67 -18.19 21.84
CA GLN A 312 -17.16 -17.42 22.99
C GLN A 312 -18.25 -16.42 22.57
N GLY A 313 -18.63 -16.37 21.30
CA GLY A 313 -19.72 -15.51 20.80
C GLY A 313 -19.25 -14.10 20.43
N ILE A 314 -18.11 -13.98 19.76
CA ILE A 314 -17.68 -12.75 19.08
C ILE A 314 -17.97 -12.86 17.58
N GLU A 315 -18.26 -11.74 16.94
CA GLU A 315 -18.40 -11.63 15.48
C GLU A 315 -17.80 -10.33 14.97
N VAL A 316 -17.34 -10.31 13.71
CA VAL A 316 -16.87 -9.10 13.03
C VAL A 316 -17.68 -8.88 11.77
N ILE A 317 -17.96 -7.63 11.44
CA ILE A 317 -18.54 -7.19 10.18
C ILE A 317 -17.60 -6.12 9.61
N GLN A 318 -17.12 -6.33 8.38
CA GLN A 318 -16.32 -5.34 7.66
C GLN A 318 -17.21 -4.55 6.70
N LEU A 319 -17.30 -3.25 6.87
CA LEU A 319 -18.00 -2.34 5.95
C LEU A 319 -16.97 -1.69 5.01
N MET A 320 -17.06 -2.02 3.72
CA MET A 320 -16.13 -1.53 2.70
C MET A 320 -16.71 -0.31 2.00
N PHE A 321 -15.96 0.80 2.05
CA PHE A 321 -16.21 2.03 1.28
C PHE A 321 -15.12 2.13 0.22
N GLU A 322 -15.46 1.80 -1.02
CA GLU A 322 -14.49 1.65 -2.10
C GLU A 322 -14.37 2.89 -2.98
N HIS A 323 -13.36 2.93 -3.85
CA HIS A 323 -13.14 4.07 -4.78
C HIS A 323 -14.10 4.09 -5.98
N THR A 324 -15.04 3.15 -6.09
CA THR A 324 -15.96 3.02 -7.21
C THR A 324 -17.41 2.75 -6.75
N LEU A 325 -18.38 3.22 -7.53
CA LEU A 325 -19.80 2.91 -7.36
C LEU A 325 -20.20 1.60 -8.04
N ASP A 326 -19.39 1.08 -8.95
CA ASP A 326 -19.66 -0.19 -9.61
C ASP A 326 -19.50 -1.36 -8.64
N PHE A 327 -20.61 -2.03 -8.34
CA PHE A 327 -20.65 -3.12 -7.35
C PHE A 327 -19.69 -4.26 -7.69
N ALA A 328 -19.56 -4.61 -8.97
CA ALA A 328 -18.70 -5.71 -9.40
C ALA A 328 -17.22 -5.38 -9.13
N SER A 329 -16.79 -4.16 -9.47
CA SER A 329 -15.42 -3.66 -9.23
C SER A 329 -15.15 -3.49 -7.73
N ALA A 330 -16.09 -2.95 -6.95
CA ALA A 330 -15.98 -2.80 -5.51
C ALA A 330 -15.87 -4.17 -4.83
N SER A 331 -16.72 -5.14 -5.20
CA SER A 331 -16.67 -6.50 -4.68
C SER A 331 -15.40 -7.24 -5.06
N ALA A 332 -14.83 -7.00 -6.25
CA ALA A 332 -13.55 -7.57 -6.65
C ALA A 332 -12.39 -7.04 -5.80
N ALA A 333 -12.35 -5.73 -5.54
CA ALA A 333 -11.35 -5.11 -4.68
C ALA A 333 -11.45 -5.62 -3.23
N ALA A 334 -12.67 -5.64 -2.66
CA ALA A 334 -12.93 -6.14 -1.33
C ALA A 334 -12.63 -7.66 -1.20
N ARG A 335 -12.85 -8.44 -2.26
CA ARG A 335 -12.49 -9.87 -2.31
C ARG A 335 -10.97 -10.06 -2.27
N SER A 336 -10.21 -9.30 -3.07
CA SER A 336 -8.74 -9.33 -3.04
C SER A 336 -8.19 -8.99 -1.66
N PHE A 337 -8.81 -8.02 -0.97
CA PHE A 337 -8.50 -7.67 0.42
C PHE A 337 -8.81 -8.85 1.36
N ALA A 338 -10.00 -9.44 1.27
CA ALA A 338 -10.41 -10.56 2.10
C ALA A 338 -9.52 -11.80 1.91
N GLU A 339 -9.14 -12.11 0.68
CA GLU A 339 -8.23 -13.21 0.33
C GLU A 339 -6.83 -12.99 0.90
N LYS A 340 -6.28 -11.78 0.77
CA LYS A 340 -4.96 -11.43 1.33
C LYS A 340 -4.87 -11.71 2.82
N PHE A 341 -5.92 -11.37 3.57
CA PHE A 341 -5.93 -11.50 5.03
C PHE A 341 -6.64 -12.77 5.52
N SER A 342 -7.07 -13.65 4.60
CA SER A 342 -7.83 -14.86 4.95
C SER A 342 -9.03 -14.55 5.83
N ILE A 343 -9.80 -13.52 5.46
CA ILE A 343 -10.99 -13.06 6.19
C ILE A 343 -12.12 -14.07 5.98
N ASP A 344 -12.70 -14.54 7.09
CA ASP A 344 -13.79 -15.51 7.14
C ASP A 344 -15.06 -14.98 7.86
N TYR A 345 -15.11 -13.66 8.05
CA TYR A 345 -16.26 -12.93 8.58
C TYR A 345 -16.94 -12.10 7.48
N PRO A 346 -18.21 -11.63 7.69
CA PRO A 346 -18.93 -10.84 6.70
C PRO A 346 -18.18 -9.59 6.22
N VAL A 347 -18.01 -9.47 4.90
CA VAL A 347 -17.46 -8.29 4.22
C VAL A 347 -18.56 -7.72 3.32
N LEU A 348 -18.96 -6.48 3.58
CA LEU A 348 -20.13 -5.83 2.97
C LEU A 348 -19.69 -4.62 2.16
N ILE A 349 -20.29 -4.43 0.98
CA ILE A 349 -20.08 -3.21 0.17
C ILE A 349 -21.07 -2.15 0.67
N ALA A 350 -20.56 -1.21 1.46
CA ALA A 350 -21.38 -0.21 2.15
C ALA A 350 -21.53 1.09 1.36
N GLY A 351 -20.51 1.47 0.58
CA GLY A 351 -20.54 2.72 -0.17
C GLY A 351 -19.22 3.06 -0.83
N THR A 352 -18.99 4.36 -1.00
CA THR A 352 -17.78 4.89 -1.63
C THR A 352 -17.02 5.86 -0.73
N THR A 353 -15.78 6.16 -1.13
CA THR A 353 -14.96 7.21 -0.50
C THR A 353 -15.34 8.62 -0.92
N SER A 354 -16.42 8.81 -1.66
CA SER A 354 -16.90 10.14 -2.05
C SER A 354 -17.48 10.91 -0.87
N ASP A 355 -17.45 12.23 -0.96
CA ASP A 355 -17.77 13.17 0.10
C ASP A 355 -19.01 12.79 0.92
N ASN A 356 -18.82 12.56 2.20
CA ASN A 356 -19.86 12.25 3.18
C ASN A 356 -20.71 10.99 2.89
N ASP A 357 -20.25 10.06 2.04
CA ASP A 357 -21.04 8.87 1.74
C ASP A 357 -21.22 7.99 3.00
N VAL A 358 -20.21 7.91 3.85
CA VAL A 358 -20.32 7.21 5.16
C VAL A 358 -21.48 7.78 5.99
N LEU A 359 -21.56 9.11 6.11
CA LEU A 359 -22.62 9.77 6.88
C LEU A 359 -24.01 9.62 6.24
N LYS A 360 -24.09 9.48 4.91
CA LYS A 360 -25.33 9.19 4.20
C LYS A 360 -25.78 7.76 4.38
N LYS A 361 -24.84 6.81 4.36
CA LYS A 361 -25.09 5.37 4.49
C LYS A 361 -25.32 4.93 5.94
N LEU A 362 -24.71 5.64 6.88
CA LEU A 362 -24.83 5.43 8.32
C LEU A 362 -25.34 6.73 8.98
N PRO A 363 -26.64 7.06 8.82
CA PRO A 363 -27.21 8.34 9.24
C PRO A 363 -27.24 8.53 10.77
N GLN A 364 -26.92 7.48 11.56
CA GLN A 364 -26.73 7.55 13.00
C GLN A 364 -25.47 8.29 13.41
N LEU A 365 -24.48 8.38 12.50
CA LEU A 365 -23.23 9.13 12.73
C LEU A 365 -23.47 10.63 12.63
N GLN A 366 -22.92 11.40 13.56
CA GLN A 366 -22.80 12.85 13.53
C GLN A 366 -21.53 13.27 12.78
N ALA A 367 -20.42 12.54 13.04
CA ALA A 367 -19.12 12.78 12.44
C ALA A 367 -18.45 11.44 12.11
N PHE A 368 -17.64 11.45 11.06
CA PHE A 368 -16.77 10.38 10.66
C PHE A 368 -15.43 10.96 10.21
N GLY A 369 -14.36 10.62 10.92
CA GLY A 369 -13.06 11.30 10.76
C GLY A 369 -11.94 10.44 10.21
N ALA A 370 -12.05 9.10 10.24
CA ALA A 370 -10.93 8.24 9.85
C ALA A 370 -11.33 6.87 9.30
N TYR A 371 -10.51 6.38 8.40
CA TYR A 371 -10.42 4.97 8.04
C TYR A 371 -9.10 4.38 8.59
N PRO A 372 -9.15 3.22 9.30
CA PRO A 372 -10.36 2.52 9.72
C PRO A 372 -11.08 3.21 10.90
N THR A 373 -12.31 2.80 11.15
CA THR A 373 -13.02 3.07 12.41
C THR A 373 -13.71 1.80 12.89
N LEU A 374 -13.46 1.43 14.15
CA LEU A 374 -14.01 0.24 14.80
C LEU A 374 -15.08 0.62 15.81
N PHE A 375 -16.26 -0.01 15.71
CA PHE A 375 -17.35 0.07 16.68
C PHE A 375 -17.49 -1.27 17.41
N ILE A 376 -17.51 -1.26 18.73
CA ILE A 376 -17.57 -2.47 19.55
C ILE A 376 -18.89 -2.48 20.32
N PHE A 377 -19.71 -3.49 20.05
CA PHE A 377 -21.03 -3.71 20.65
C PHE A 377 -20.97 -4.87 21.64
N ASP A 378 -21.68 -4.73 22.77
CA ASP A 378 -21.84 -5.82 23.73
C ASP A 378 -22.91 -6.82 23.29
N ARG A 379 -23.13 -7.89 24.09
CA ARG A 379 -24.11 -8.94 23.84
C ARG A 379 -25.56 -8.46 23.80
N LYS A 380 -25.84 -7.27 24.36
CA LYS A 380 -27.17 -6.62 24.38
C LYS A 380 -27.36 -5.72 23.13
N GLY A 381 -26.34 -5.64 22.25
CA GLY A 381 -26.35 -4.77 21.09
C GLY A 381 -26.13 -3.29 21.42
N SER A 382 -25.62 -2.97 22.62
CA SER A 382 -25.26 -1.60 22.98
C SER A 382 -23.86 -1.27 22.54
N LEU A 383 -23.67 -0.09 21.91
CA LEU A 383 -22.34 0.41 21.58
C LEU A 383 -21.56 0.73 22.87
N ARG A 384 -20.41 0.13 23.03
CA ARG A 384 -19.55 0.27 24.22
C ARG A 384 -18.29 1.09 23.95
N ARG A 385 -17.80 1.06 22.70
CA ARG A 385 -16.59 1.79 22.31
C ARG A 385 -16.61 2.12 20.83
N THR A 386 -16.09 3.29 20.47
CA THR A 386 -15.68 3.68 19.13
C THR A 386 -14.17 3.94 19.14
N HIS A 387 -13.46 3.40 18.17
CA HIS A 387 -12.03 3.66 17.98
C HIS A 387 -11.81 4.08 16.53
N ALA A 388 -11.35 5.32 16.31
CA ALA A 388 -11.05 5.85 15.00
C ALA A 388 -9.53 5.76 14.73
N GLY A 389 -9.15 5.38 13.52
CA GLY A 389 -7.76 5.15 13.15
C GLY A 389 -7.22 3.80 13.63
N PHE A 390 -6.01 3.47 13.18
CA PHE A 390 -5.29 2.27 13.63
C PHE A 390 -3.78 2.51 13.50
N SER A 391 -3.06 2.38 14.61
CA SER A 391 -1.60 2.42 14.62
C SER A 391 -1.07 1.04 14.29
N GLY A 392 -0.43 0.90 13.12
CA GLY A 392 0.08 -0.36 12.61
C GLY A 392 1.42 -0.79 13.22
N PRO A 393 1.97 -1.97 12.81
CA PRO A 393 3.21 -2.54 13.36
C PRO A 393 4.44 -1.63 13.27
N ALA A 394 4.46 -0.66 12.34
CA ALA A 394 5.55 0.29 12.20
C ALA A 394 5.70 1.24 13.41
N THR A 395 4.65 1.36 14.23
CA THR A 395 4.62 2.22 15.42
C THR A 395 5.13 1.52 16.69
N GLY A 396 5.61 0.26 16.58
CA GLY A 396 6.24 -0.47 17.68
C GLY A 396 5.33 -0.57 18.92
N ASP A 397 5.73 0.10 20.00
CA ASP A 397 5.02 0.03 21.29
C ASP A 397 3.57 0.54 21.21
N HIS A 398 3.27 1.53 20.40
CA HIS A 398 1.89 2.03 20.20
C HIS A 398 0.99 0.95 19.62
N TYR A 399 1.47 0.18 18.65
CA TYR A 399 0.73 -0.97 18.09
C TYR A 399 0.48 -2.04 19.15
N GLN A 400 1.49 -2.38 19.95
CA GLN A 400 1.35 -3.40 21.00
C GLN A 400 0.38 -2.96 22.09
N GLU A 401 0.42 -1.69 22.48
CA GLU A 401 -0.48 -1.13 23.47
C GLU A 401 -1.93 -1.10 22.98
N LEU A 402 -2.16 -0.63 21.74
CA LEU A 402 -3.48 -0.64 21.11
C LEU A 402 -4.07 -2.06 21.02
N ASN A 403 -3.28 -3.03 20.57
CA ASN A 403 -3.72 -4.43 20.48
C ASN A 403 -4.09 -4.99 21.84
N ARG A 404 -3.28 -4.74 22.86
CA ARG A 404 -3.57 -5.18 24.24
C ARG A 404 -4.87 -4.53 24.74
N GLU A 405 -5.01 -3.22 24.60
CA GLU A 405 -6.16 -2.46 25.08
C GLU A 405 -7.47 -2.91 24.44
N LEU A 406 -7.49 -3.09 23.10
CA LEU A 406 -8.68 -3.57 22.38
C LEU A 406 -8.99 -5.03 22.73
N THR A 407 -7.96 -5.86 22.86
CA THR A 407 -8.12 -7.28 23.23
C THR A 407 -8.71 -7.42 24.64
N ASP A 408 -8.15 -6.72 25.63
CA ASP A 408 -8.61 -6.75 27.02
C ASP A 408 -10.04 -6.23 27.12
N PHE A 409 -10.39 -5.19 26.36
CA PHE A 409 -11.75 -4.65 26.33
C PHE A 409 -12.74 -5.66 25.74
N VAL A 410 -12.41 -6.33 24.63
CA VAL A 410 -13.26 -7.40 24.07
C VAL A 410 -13.39 -8.57 25.04
N ASP A 411 -12.32 -8.99 25.69
CA ASP A 411 -12.34 -10.08 26.68
C ASP A 411 -13.19 -9.75 27.92
N LEU A 412 -13.26 -8.46 28.28
CA LEU A 412 -14.17 -7.98 29.30
C LEU A 412 -15.65 -8.15 28.88
N LEU A 413 -15.99 -7.70 27.66
CA LEU A 413 -17.36 -7.82 27.13
C LEU A 413 -17.81 -9.28 26.94
N LEU A 414 -16.90 -10.17 26.58
CA LEU A 414 -17.18 -11.59 26.43
C LEU A 414 -17.56 -12.28 27.76
N LYS A 415 -17.14 -11.73 28.92
CA LYS A 415 -17.47 -12.21 30.26
C LYS A 415 -18.78 -11.65 30.78
N GLU A 416 -19.30 -10.57 30.19
CA GLU A 416 -20.59 -10.00 30.59
C GLU A 416 -21.76 -10.94 30.23
N PRO A 417 -22.81 -11.00 31.04
CA PRO A 417 -24.01 -11.76 30.70
C PRO A 417 -24.71 -11.13 29.49
N GLY A 418 -25.30 -11.99 28.65
CA GLY A 418 -26.08 -11.60 27.47
C GLY A 418 -27.44 -11.03 27.83
#